data_d9423af8c69a9aaf29a8b47753ee8798
#
_entry.id   d9423af8c69a9aaf29a8b47753ee8798
#
_cell.length_a   1.000
_cell.length_b   1.000
_cell.length_c   1.000
_cell.angle_alpha   90.00
_cell.angle_beta   90.00
_cell.angle_gamma   90.00
#
_symmetry.space_group_name_H-M   'P 1'
#
loop_
_entity.id
_entity.type
_entity.pdbx_description
1 polymer ?
#
loop_
_entity_poly.entity_id
_entity_poly.type
_entity_poly.pdbx_seq_one_letter_code
_entity_poly.pdbx_strand_id
1 'polypeptide(L)'
;MMFAIALLATSCDDWLDVRGENISKEDDQFENYKGFRDALTGCYMAMGDLDAYGQRLTMTDVENMANLWYIEDSYKTGNPVKYFLSHHDYADDNTRPIVKAIYGKLFNIVASANVLLKNIEEKGSGVVEKTAMKVIEGEAYAIRAYCQFDILRLFGQLPKGATKQVSLPYSFTTGISERPAYYSYNDYVALLKKDIEKAESLLKDTDPIFTKTFTQLNNAYNAEDDFLCYRQSRLNYWAVRALHARMALYFGDTQDANAIAREIIDAKGADGNALMTLSGTSDLSNGYNAIPSECLFYLSKYDVNTYANKLLVGGWVSQTRDFNYFLSNEMLAQLFASLPGSTASHNRYIYLWNRSAKNPSGVVRPVIKKYWYDELTAESSRLATKYQVIPMLRLSEMYLIAIETANNLSDAQSLYDAYMRDRQFTLYEPFASLDAAKAEMTEEYRREFFAEGQMFYCYKRNAAKSMMFTNDEIKEEDYILPLPSTEIEIKN
;
A
#
# COMPACT_ATOMS: atom_id res chain seq x y z
N MET A 1 52.25 -3.84 -69.04
CA MET A 1 52.51 -3.81 -67.59
C MET A 1 51.26 -3.36 -66.88
N MET A 2 50.42 -4.30 -66.48
CA MET A 2 49.11 -4.04 -65.82
C MET A 2 49.29 -4.21 -64.33
N PHE A 3 49.11 -3.14 -63.60
CA PHE A 3 49.12 -3.17 -62.08
C PHE A 3 47.70 -3.51 -61.63
N ALA A 4 47.54 -4.67 -61.01
CA ALA A 4 46.28 -5.03 -60.32
C ALA A 4 46.35 -4.48 -58.88
N ILE A 5 45.46 -3.57 -58.56
CA ILE A 5 45.22 -3.05 -57.19
C ILE A 5 44.25 -4.01 -56.53
N ALA A 6 44.74 -4.81 -55.56
CA ALA A 6 43.87 -5.58 -54.65
C ALA A 6 43.28 -4.66 -53.57
N LEU A 7 42.00 -4.39 -53.63
CA LEU A 7 41.25 -3.76 -52.54
C LEU A 7 41.04 -4.79 -51.44
N LEU A 8 41.72 -4.62 -50.33
CA LEU A 8 41.41 -5.29 -49.06
C LEU A 8 40.15 -4.67 -48.47
N ALA A 9 39.04 -5.37 -48.62
CA ALA A 9 37.83 -5.07 -47.85
C ALA A 9 38.04 -5.56 -46.42
N THR A 10 38.44 -4.65 -45.51
CA THR A 10 38.30 -4.86 -44.07
C THR A 10 36.83 -4.62 -43.76
N SER A 11 36.06 -5.70 -43.59
CA SER A 11 34.71 -5.65 -43.06
C SER A 11 34.81 -5.19 -41.60
N CYS A 12 34.32 -4.00 -41.30
CA CYS A 12 34.04 -3.58 -39.95
C CYS A 12 32.75 -4.25 -39.51
N ASP A 13 32.83 -5.41 -38.85
CA ASP A 13 31.69 -6.06 -38.22
C ASP A 13 31.12 -5.26 -37.06
N ASP A 14 31.87 -4.32 -36.48
CA ASP A 14 31.45 -3.48 -35.37
C ASP A 14 30.37 -2.42 -35.72
N TRP A 15 30.08 -2.18 -36.99
CA TRP A 15 29.10 -1.14 -37.38
C TRP A 15 27.66 -1.65 -37.45
N LEU A 16 27.44 -2.95 -37.35
CA LEU A 16 26.12 -3.58 -37.39
C LEU A 16 25.59 -4.02 -36.01
N ASP A 17 26.40 -3.91 -34.98
CA ASP A 17 25.95 -4.18 -33.60
C ASP A 17 25.27 -2.93 -33.00
N VAL A 18 24.16 -2.50 -33.58
CA VAL A 18 23.28 -1.48 -33.02
C VAL A 18 22.52 -2.14 -31.87
N ARG A 19 23.21 -2.30 -30.73
CA ARG A 19 22.51 -2.51 -29.45
C ARG A 19 21.61 -1.30 -29.24
N GLY A 20 20.31 -1.53 -29.10
CA GLY A 20 19.39 -0.42 -28.81
C GLY A 20 19.91 0.34 -27.56
N GLU A 21 19.91 1.67 -27.57
CA GLU A 21 20.41 2.52 -26.47
C GLU A 21 19.92 2.09 -25.08
N ASN A 22 18.73 1.45 -25.02
CA ASN A 22 18.15 0.95 -23.77
C ASN A 22 18.85 -0.32 -23.24
N ILE A 23 19.35 -1.21 -24.10
CA ILE A 23 20.06 -2.44 -23.70
C ILE A 23 21.44 -2.09 -23.17
N SER A 24 22.14 -1.16 -23.81
CA SER A 24 23.44 -0.66 -23.33
C SER A 24 23.32 -0.02 -21.93
N LYS A 25 22.28 0.77 -21.71
CA LYS A 25 22.02 1.40 -20.41
C LYS A 25 21.66 0.40 -19.31
N GLU A 26 20.91 -0.66 -19.63
CA GLU A 26 20.55 -1.72 -18.69
C GLU A 26 21.81 -2.51 -18.28
N ASP A 27 22.68 -2.86 -19.25
CA ASP A 27 23.93 -3.56 -18.96
C ASP A 27 24.85 -2.75 -18.05
N ASP A 28 25.04 -1.47 -18.33
CA ASP A 28 25.84 -0.56 -17.52
C ASP A 28 25.25 -0.39 -16.09
N GLN A 29 23.93 -0.36 -15.95
CA GLN A 29 23.26 -0.21 -14.66
C GLN A 29 23.54 -1.38 -13.73
N PHE A 30 23.52 -2.62 -14.23
CA PHE A 30 23.65 -3.82 -13.41
C PHE A 30 25.06 -4.42 -13.38
N GLU A 31 26.09 -3.59 -13.57
CA GLU A 31 27.49 -4.01 -13.46
C GLU A 31 27.97 -4.23 -12.02
N ASN A 32 27.34 -3.56 -11.05
CA ASN A 32 27.79 -3.55 -9.67
C ASN A 32 26.65 -3.40 -8.66
N TYR A 33 26.96 -3.61 -7.38
CA TYR A 33 26.00 -3.52 -6.27
C TYR A 33 25.16 -2.25 -6.27
N LYS A 34 25.80 -1.10 -6.57
CA LYS A 34 25.10 0.19 -6.57
C LYS A 34 23.93 0.20 -7.58
N GLY A 35 24.10 -0.37 -8.76
CA GLY A 35 23.05 -0.43 -9.76
C GLY A 35 21.83 -1.23 -9.32
N PHE A 36 22.02 -2.35 -8.60
CA PHE A 36 20.93 -3.13 -8.02
C PHE A 36 20.19 -2.35 -6.92
N ARG A 37 20.94 -1.65 -6.05
CA ARG A 37 20.36 -0.74 -5.04
C ARG A 37 19.50 0.34 -5.67
N ASP A 38 20.03 1.01 -6.69
CA ASP A 38 19.34 2.11 -7.38
C ASP A 38 18.09 1.61 -8.09
N ALA A 39 18.13 0.43 -8.73
CA ALA A 39 16.96 -0.19 -9.36
C ALA A 39 15.86 -0.51 -8.34
N LEU A 40 16.19 -1.11 -7.20
CA LEU A 40 15.22 -1.37 -6.14
C LEU A 40 14.66 -0.06 -5.56
N THR A 41 15.51 0.95 -5.37
CA THR A 41 15.06 2.28 -4.93
C THR A 41 14.08 2.89 -5.93
N GLY A 42 14.32 2.73 -7.23
CA GLY A 42 13.42 3.13 -8.30
C GLY A 42 12.03 2.47 -8.19
N CYS A 43 11.96 1.18 -7.80
CA CYS A 43 10.69 0.50 -7.56
C CYS A 43 9.90 1.15 -6.40
N TYR A 44 10.56 1.47 -5.27
CA TYR A 44 9.90 2.17 -4.16
C TYR A 44 9.47 3.60 -4.52
N MET A 45 10.29 4.33 -5.30
CA MET A 45 9.91 5.64 -5.82
C MET A 45 8.66 5.55 -6.70
N ALA A 46 8.59 4.54 -7.57
CA ALA A 46 7.42 4.29 -8.42
C ALA A 46 6.18 3.89 -7.59
N MET A 47 6.33 3.13 -6.50
CA MET A 47 5.24 2.88 -5.55
C MET A 47 4.73 4.18 -4.92
N GLY A 48 5.61 5.14 -4.61
CA GLY A 48 5.25 6.45 -4.06
C GLY A 48 4.70 7.46 -5.08
N ASP A 49 4.48 7.06 -6.33
CA ASP A 49 3.85 7.91 -7.35
C ASP A 49 2.39 8.21 -7.00
N LEU A 50 1.89 9.39 -7.42
CA LEU A 50 0.52 9.81 -7.14
C LEU A 50 -0.53 8.90 -7.79
N ASP A 51 -0.22 8.29 -8.93
CA ASP A 51 -1.09 7.32 -9.61
C ASP A 51 -1.10 5.92 -8.95
N ALA A 52 -0.28 5.71 -7.91
CA ALA A 52 -0.24 4.51 -7.09
C ALA A 52 -0.50 4.86 -5.61
N TYR A 53 0.42 4.41 -4.72
CA TYR A 53 0.24 4.54 -3.27
C TYR A 53 0.57 5.93 -2.73
N GLY A 54 1.17 6.80 -3.54
CA GLY A 54 1.38 8.19 -3.17
C GLY A 54 0.09 8.96 -2.92
N GLN A 55 -1.00 8.61 -3.62
CA GLN A 55 -2.30 9.28 -3.46
C GLN A 55 -3.50 8.38 -3.80
N ARG A 56 -3.62 7.87 -5.06
CA ARG A 56 -4.85 7.24 -5.58
C ARG A 56 -5.26 6.00 -4.80
N LEU A 57 -4.30 5.14 -4.47
CA LEU A 57 -4.53 3.85 -3.80
C LEU A 57 -4.51 3.95 -2.26
N THR A 58 -4.39 5.17 -1.72
CA THR A 58 -4.40 5.41 -0.28
C THR A 58 -5.40 6.48 0.12
N MET A 59 -5.23 7.72 -0.38
CA MET A 59 -5.91 8.89 0.17
C MET A 59 -7.21 9.23 -0.55
N THR A 60 -7.33 8.96 -1.85
CA THR A 60 -8.36 9.57 -2.68
C THR A 60 -9.26 8.57 -3.41
N ASP A 61 -8.80 8.00 -4.52
CA ASP A 61 -9.71 7.34 -5.46
C ASP A 61 -10.26 6.01 -4.93
N VAL A 62 -9.42 5.19 -4.29
CA VAL A 62 -9.87 3.95 -3.65
C VAL A 62 -10.78 4.21 -2.43
N GLU A 63 -10.56 5.32 -1.72
CA GLU A 63 -11.43 5.75 -0.63
C GLU A 63 -12.77 6.29 -1.15
N ASN A 64 -12.79 6.94 -2.33
CA ASN A 64 -14.03 7.29 -3.03
C ASN A 64 -14.83 6.05 -3.43
N MET A 65 -14.17 5.02 -3.96
CA MET A 65 -14.80 3.74 -4.28
C MET A 65 -15.35 3.04 -3.03
N ALA A 66 -14.77 3.28 -1.86
CA ALA A 66 -15.27 2.80 -0.57
C ALA A 66 -16.36 3.71 0.04
N ASN A 67 -16.76 4.78 -0.65
CA ASN A 67 -17.73 5.79 -0.18
C ASN A 67 -17.35 6.41 1.17
N LEU A 68 -16.05 6.64 1.43
CA LEU A 68 -15.60 7.21 2.71
C LEU A 68 -15.61 8.74 2.73
N TRP A 69 -15.56 9.41 1.59
CA TRP A 69 -15.55 10.88 1.51
C TRP A 69 -16.94 11.45 1.30
N TYR A 70 -17.14 12.68 1.78
CA TYR A 70 -18.39 13.42 1.54
C TYR A 70 -18.62 13.63 0.05
N ILE A 71 -19.80 13.26 -0.42
CA ILE A 71 -20.27 13.40 -1.81
C ILE A 71 -21.61 14.11 -1.80
N GLU A 72 -21.85 14.95 -2.80
CA GLU A 72 -23.14 15.60 -3.06
C GLU A 72 -23.40 15.67 -4.57
N ASP A 73 -24.66 15.78 -4.96
CA ASP A 73 -25.08 15.76 -6.37
C ASP A 73 -24.43 16.86 -7.23
N SER A 74 -24.08 18.00 -6.64
CA SER A 74 -23.38 19.09 -7.32
C SER A 74 -22.00 18.66 -7.85
N TYR A 75 -21.41 17.60 -7.26
CA TYR A 75 -20.10 17.06 -7.71
C TYR A 75 -20.21 16.36 -9.06
N LYS A 76 -21.38 15.97 -9.52
CA LYS A 76 -21.56 15.40 -10.86
C LYS A 76 -20.97 16.32 -11.96
N THR A 77 -21.05 17.62 -11.77
CA THR A 77 -20.46 18.62 -12.67
C THR A 77 -19.23 19.32 -12.09
N GLY A 78 -19.19 19.52 -10.77
CA GLY A 78 -18.13 20.28 -10.11
C GLY A 78 -16.86 19.47 -9.81
N ASN A 79 -17.01 18.17 -9.53
CA ASN A 79 -15.92 17.22 -9.32
C ASN A 79 -16.31 15.82 -9.81
N PRO A 80 -16.47 15.63 -11.15
CA PRO A 80 -17.04 14.42 -11.73
C PRO A 80 -16.24 13.16 -11.38
N VAL A 81 -14.93 13.21 -11.31
CA VAL A 81 -14.11 12.05 -10.92
C VAL A 81 -14.55 11.52 -9.57
N LYS A 82 -14.64 12.38 -8.56
CA LYS A 82 -15.03 12.01 -7.21
C LYS A 82 -16.46 11.46 -7.18
N TYR A 83 -17.38 12.10 -7.90
CA TYR A 83 -18.79 11.68 -8.00
C TYR A 83 -18.92 10.30 -8.64
N PHE A 84 -18.37 10.10 -9.83
CA PHE A 84 -18.55 8.84 -10.57
C PHE A 84 -17.77 7.67 -9.94
N LEU A 85 -16.60 7.90 -9.30
CA LEU A 85 -15.93 6.84 -8.54
C LEU A 85 -16.77 6.37 -7.34
N SER A 86 -17.43 7.29 -6.64
CA SER A 86 -18.27 6.93 -5.49
C SER A 86 -19.57 6.22 -5.90
N HIS A 87 -20.03 6.39 -7.15
CA HIS A 87 -21.15 5.67 -7.74
C HIS A 87 -20.73 4.44 -8.55
N HIS A 88 -19.45 4.07 -8.48
CA HIS A 88 -18.85 2.92 -9.18
C HIS A 88 -19.04 2.95 -10.70
N ASP A 89 -19.26 4.13 -11.28
CA ASP A 89 -19.32 4.31 -12.74
C ASP A 89 -17.91 4.47 -13.31
N TYR A 90 -17.24 3.34 -13.47
CA TYR A 90 -15.89 3.27 -14.03
C TYR A 90 -15.84 3.43 -15.55
N ALA A 91 -16.99 3.41 -16.21
CA ALA A 91 -17.11 3.58 -17.66
C ALA A 91 -17.23 5.05 -18.10
N ASP A 92 -17.51 5.97 -17.16
CA ASP A 92 -17.61 7.40 -17.42
C ASP A 92 -16.28 7.96 -17.95
N ASP A 93 -16.37 8.98 -18.82
CA ASP A 93 -15.22 9.63 -19.46
C ASP A 93 -14.22 10.24 -18.47
N ASN A 94 -14.67 10.60 -17.26
CA ASN A 94 -13.82 11.16 -16.22
C ASN A 94 -13.11 10.09 -15.37
N THR A 95 -13.68 8.90 -15.23
CA THR A 95 -13.14 7.83 -14.39
C THR A 95 -12.25 6.86 -15.18
N ARG A 96 -12.54 6.60 -16.46
CA ARG A 96 -11.71 5.72 -17.31
C ARG A 96 -10.21 6.08 -17.32
N PRO A 97 -9.81 7.36 -17.43
CA PRO A 97 -8.40 7.74 -17.38
C PRO A 97 -7.76 7.40 -16.02
N ILE A 98 -8.52 7.51 -14.92
CA ILE A 98 -8.06 7.20 -13.57
C ILE A 98 -7.80 5.69 -13.44
N VAL A 99 -8.78 4.88 -13.84
CA VAL A 99 -8.65 3.40 -13.84
C VAL A 99 -7.46 2.95 -14.68
N LYS A 100 -7.29 3.54 -15.88
CA LYS A 100 -6.15 3.28 -16.75
C LYS A 100 -4.81 3.69 -16.13
N ALA A 101 -4.75 4.84 -15.46
CA ALA A 101 -3.54 5.33 -14.80
C ALA A 101 -3.11 4.40 -13.65
N ILE A 102 -4.05 3.99 -12.79
CA ILE A 102 -3.81 3.02 -11.71
C ILE A 102 -3.28 1.69 -12.28
N TYR A 103 -3.99 1.13 -13.27
CA TYR A 103 -3.58 -0.13 -13.92
C TYR A 103 -2.16 -0.02 -14.50
N GLY A 104 -1.93 0.98 -15.32
CA GLY A 104 -0.63 1.19 -15.98
C GLY A 104 0.50 1.43 -14.99
N LYS A 105 0.26 2.16 -13.90
CA LYS A 105 1.28 2.42 -12.87
C LYS A 105 1.63 1.14 -12.10
N LEU A 106 0.66 0.34 -11.69
CA LEU A 106 0.92 -0.92 -11.00
C LEU A 106 1.73 -1.88 -11.89
N PHE A 107 1.38 -2.03 -13.18
CA PHE A 107 2.16 -2.84 -14.10
C PHE A 107 3.57 -2.27 -14.38
N ASN A 108 3.73 -0.96 -14.39
CA ASN A 108 5.04 -0.33 -14.50
C ASN A 108 5.96 -0.69 -13.32
N ILE A 109 5.42 -0.69 -12.09
CA ILE A 109 6.16 -1.12 -10.89
C ILE A 109 6.53 -2.61 -10.99
N VAL A 110 5.58 -3.44 -11.40
CA VAL A 110 5.81 -4.89 -11.63
C VAL A 110 6.90 -5.12 -12.66
N ALA A 111 6.88 -4.40 -13.79
CA ALA A 111 7.90 -4.50 -14.84
C ALA A 111 9.29 -4.11 -14.30
N SER A 112 9.38 -3.04 -13.52
CA SER A 112 10.64 -2.62 -12.88
C SER A 112 11.18 -3.69 -11.93
N ALA A 113 10.32 -4.32 -11.13
CA ALA A 113 10.71 -5.44 -10.28
C ALA A 113 11.15 -6.67 -11.10
N ASN A 114 10.49 -6.96 -12.22
CA ASN A 114 10.87 -8.06 -13.11
C ASN A 114 12.25 -7.85 -13.75
N VAL A 115 12.54 -6.63 -14.23
CA VAL A 115 13.87 -6.28 -14.78
C VAL A 115 14.93 -6.47 -13.71
N LEU A 116 14.68 -6.01 -12.48
CA LEU A 116 15.60 -6.20 -11.37
C LEU A 116 15.84 -7.70 -11.08
N LEU A 117 14.78 -8.51 -10.97
CA LEU A 117 14.87 -9.94 -10.71
C LEU A 117 15.62 -10.69 -11.81
N LYS A 118 15.37 -10.38 -13.08
CA LYS A 118 16.11 -10.93 -14.23
C LYS A 118 17.60 -10.65 -14.10
N ASN A 119 17.99 -9.39 -13.85
CA ASN A 119 19.40 -9.03 -13.74
C ASN A 119 20.07 -9.62 -12.48
N ILE A 120 19.33 -9.85 -11.39
CA ILE A 120 19.85 -10.58 -10.23
C ILE A 120 20.17 -12.03 -10.61
N GLU A 121 19.29 -12.70 -11.35
CA GLU A 121 19.52 -14.07 -11.82
C GLU A 121 20.73 -14.16 -12.76
N GLU A 122 20.85 -13.23 -13.73
CA GLU A 122 21.88 -13.24 -14.75
C GLU A 122 23.26 -12.77 -14.24
N LYS A 123 23.29 -11.72 -13.41
CA LYS A 123 24.51 -10.98 -13.04
C LYS A 123 24.81 -10.93 -11.53
N GLY A 124 23.80 -11.17 -10.68
CA GLY A 124 23.94 -11.03 -9.22
C GLY A 124 25.00 -11.93 -8.60
N SER A 125 25.33 -13.05 -9.24
CA SER A 125 26.42 -13.94 -8.78
C SER A 125 27.80 -13.29 -8.81
N GLY A 126 28.00 -12.25 -9.63
CA GLY A 126 29.24 -11.47 -9.70
C GLY A 126 29.42 -10.43 -8.58
N VAL A 127 28.34 -10.06 -7.87
CA VAL A 127 28.37 -9.05 -6.81
C VAL A 127 28.92 -9.65 -5.52
N VAL A 128 29.73 -8.90 -4.79
CA VAL A 128 30.42 -9.35 -3.56
C VAL A 128 29.47 -9.36 -2.36
N GLU A 129 28.54 -8.42 -2.27
CA GLU A 129 27.61 -8.18 -1.15
C GLU A 129 26.45 -9.19 -1.14
N LYS A 130 26.78 -10.48 -0.98
CA LYS A 130 25.81 -11.59 -1.12
C LYS A 130 24.57 -11.48 -0.23
N THR A 131 24.74 -11.05 1.02
CA THR A 131 23.62 -10.89 1.97
C THR A 131 22.70 -9.75 1.52
N ALA A 132 23.26 -8.60 1.14
CA ALA A 132 22.51 -7.47 0.65
C ALA A 132 21.79 -7.80 -0.67
N MET A 133 22.41 -8.59 -1.56
CA MET A 133 21.76 -9.05 -2.79
C MET A 133 20.55 -9.94 -2.52
N LYS A 134 20.58 -10.82 -1.50
CA LYS A 134 19.41 -11.60 -1.08
C LYS A 134 18.29 -10.69 -0.54
N VAL A 135 18.65 -9.63 0.20
CA VAL A 135 17.67 -8.64 0.66
C VAL A 135 17.02 -7.93 -0.53
N ILE A 136 17.83 -7.49 -1.52
CA ILE A 136 17.33 -6.85 -2.73
C ILE A 136 16.40 -7.79 -3.51
N GLU A 137 16.79 -9.05 -3.68
CA GLU A 137 15.98 -10.07 -4.36
C GLU A 137 14.65 -10.32 -3.63
N GLY A 138 14.70 -10.50 -2.32
CA GLY A 138 13.50 -10.71 -1.50
C GLY A 138 12.54 -9.53 -1.57
N GLU A 139 13.03 -8.31 -1.49
CA GLU A 139 12.20 -7.11 -1.62
C GLU A 139 11.62 -6.94 -3.04
N ALA A 140 12.35 -7.30 -4.09
CA ALA A 140 11.84 -7.25 -5.46
C ALA A 140 10.67 -8.24 -5.67
N TYR A 141 10.77 -9.48 -5.15
CA TYR A 141 9.66 -10.42 -5.13
C TYR A 141 8.47 -9.88 -4.32
N ALA A 142 8.72 -9.28 -3.17
CA ALA A 142 7.68 -8.70 -2.32
C ALA A 142 6.96 -7.52 -2.99
N ILE A 143 7.68 -6.63 -3.69
CA ILE A 143 7.10 -5.52 -4.47
C ILE A 143 6.23 -6.08 -5.60
N ARG A 144 6.70 -7.09 -6.32
CA ARG A 144 5.92 -7.74 -7.37
C ARG A 144 4.64 -8.35 -6.81
N ALA A 145 4.73 -9.10 -5.71
CA ALA A 145 3.58 -9.66 -5.03
C ALA A 145 2.60 -8.59 -4.54
N TYR A 146 3.11 -7.50 -3.94
CA TYR A 146 2.26 -6.41 -3.46
C TYR A 146 1.43 -5.79 -4.58
N CYS A 147 2.08 -5.40 -5.68
CA CYS A 147 1.40 -4.76 -6.80
C CYS A 147 0.48 -5.72 -7.57
N GLN A 148 0.89 -6.97 -7.78
CA GLN A 148 0.04 -7.99 -8.39
C GLN A 148 -1.17 -8.34 -7.52
N PHE A 149 -1.01 -8.32 -6.20
CA PHE A 149 -2.13 -8.49 -5.28
C PHE A 149 -3.14 -7.34 -5.40
N ASP A 150 -2.68 -6.09 -5.53
CA ASP A 150 -3.58 -4.96 -5.70
C ASP A 150 -4.24 -4.95 -7.09
N ILE A 151 -3.55 -5.40 -8.13
CA ILE A 151 -4.18 -5.65 -9.44
C ILE A 151 -5.32 -6.66 -9.29
N LEU A 152 -5.09 -7.78 -8.59
CA LEU A 152 -6.15 -8.78 -8.33
C LEU A 152 -7.30 -8.18 -7.50
N ARG A 153 -6.99 -7.41 -6.46
CA ARG A 153 -8.01 -6.80 -5.59
C ARG A 153 -8.86 -5.74 -6.30
N LEU A 154 -8.30 -5.03 -7.26
CA LEU A 154 -9.02 -4.00 -8.03
C LEU A 154 -9.76 -4.58 -9.23
N PHE A 155 -9.10 -5.37 -10.06
CA PHE A 155 -9.58 -5.80 -11.37
C PHE A 155 -10.10 -7.24 -11.39
N GLY A 156 -9.81 -8.04 -10.37
CA GLY A 156 -10.26 -9.42 -10.25
C GLY A 156 -11.64 -9.54 -9.65
N GLN A 157 -12.17 -10.74 -9.73
CA GLN A 157 -13.45 -11.13 -9.13
C GLN A 157 -13.47 -11.04 -7.59
N LEU A 158 -14.62 -11.22 -6.99
CA LEU A 158 -14.73 -11.41 -5.54
C LEU A 158 -13.94 -12.66 -5.12
N PRO A 159 -13.25 -12.63 -3.97
CA PRO A 159 -12.48 -13.79 -3.52
C PRO A 159 -13.39 -14.93 -3.07
N LYS A 160 -14.64 -14.62 -2.68
CA LYS A 160 -15.63 -15.60 -2.23
C LYS A 160 -16.99 -15.29 -2.85
N GLY A 161 -17.67 -16.32 -3.33
CA GLY A 161 -19.03 -16.21 -3.85
C GLY A 161 -19.12 -15.47 -5.18
N ALA A 162 -18.03 -15.35 -5.94
CA ALA A 162 -18.02 -14.70 -7.24
C ALA A 162 -18.95 -15.41 -8.22
N THR A 163 -19.78 -14.63 -8.89
CA THR A 163 -20.61 -15.10 -10.02
C THR A 163 -19.93 -14.83 -11.37
N LYS A 164 -19.06 -13.82 -11.41
CA LYS A 164 -18.23 -13.49 -12.57
C LYS A 164 -16.83 -14.09 -12.43
N GLN A 165 -16.33 -14.72 -13.49
CA GLN A 165 -14.95 -15.20 -13.55
C GLN A 165 -14.10 -14.20 -14.32
N VAL A 166 -12.98 -13.79 -13.74
CA VAL A 166 -12.07 -12.82 -14.34
C VAL A 166 -10.69 -13.44 -14.46
N SER A 167 -10.15 -13.47 -15.68
CA SER A 167 -8.74 -13.80 -15.90
C SER A 167 -7.92 -12.51 -15.98
N LEU A 168 -6.78 -12.49 -15.32
CA LEU A 168 -5.89 -11.34 -15.26
C LEU A 168 -4.46 -11.73 -15.70
N PRO A 169 -3.71 -10.77 -16.25
CA PRO A 169 -2.32 -11.02 -16.59
C PRO A 169 -1.46 -11.00 -15.30
N TYR A 170 -0.77 -12.11 -15.02
CA TYR A 170 0.33 -12.12 -14.05
C TYR A 170 1.63 -11.89 -14.82
N SER A 171 2.28 -10.76 -14.58
CA SER A 171 3.41 -10.36 -15.42
C SER A 171 4.76 -10.79 -14.85
N PHE A 172 5.52 -11.51 -15.68
CA PHE A 172 6.94 -11.78 -15.51
C PHE A 172 7.77 -11.09 -16.62
N THR A 173 7.09 -10.31 -17.49
CA THR A 173 7.72 -9.73 -18.67
C THR A 173 8.69 -8.62 -18.30
N THR A 174 9.76 -8.50 -19.08
CA THR A 174 10.81 -7.48 -18.92
C THR A 174 10.92 -6.58 -20.17
N GLY A 175 10.45 -7.04 -21.32
CA GLY A 175 10.51 -6.32 -22.58
C GLY A 175 9.23 -5.55 -22.90
N ILE A 176 9.36 -4.39 -23.56
CA ILE A 176 8.25 -3.50 -23.93
C ILE A 176 7.24 -4.19 -24.88
N SER A 177 7.71 -5.11 -25.72
CA SER A 177 6.89 -5.85 -26.68
C SER A 177 6.36 -7.18 -26.16
N GLU A 178 6.77 -7.59 -24.96
CA GLU A 178 6.33 -8.84 -24.37
C GLU A 178 4.92 -8.70 -23.80
N ARG A 179 4.12 -9.74 -23.97
CA ARG A 179 2.75 -9.79 -23.44
C ARG A 179 2.67 -10.76 -22.27
N PRO A 180 2.19 -10.34 -21.09
CA PRO A 180 2.01 -11.26 -19.99
C PRO A 180 0.89 -12.27 -20.30
N ALA A 181 1.07 -13.50 -19.80
CA ALA A 181 0.03 -14.52 -19.88
C ALA A 181 -1.12 -14.20 -18.91
N TYR A 182 -2.34 -14.53 -19.35
CA TYR A 182 -3.56 -14.42 -18.54
C TYR A 182 -3.80 -15.70 -17.77
N TYR A 183 -4.14 -15.57 -16.51
CA TYR A 183 -4.36 -16.68 -15.59
C TYR A 183 -5.78 -16.64 -15.02
N SER A 184 -6.32 -17.82 -14.73
CA SER A 184 -7.53 -17.94 -13.91
C SER A 184 -7.27 -17.36 -12.51
N TYR A 185 -8.34 -17.04 -11.78
CA TYR A 185 -8.22 -16.54 -10.40
C TYR A 185 -7.34 -17.44 -9.52
N ASN A 186 -7.58 -18.75 -9.57
CA ASN A 186 -6.84 -19.70 -8.71
C ASN A 186 -5.36 -19.82 -9.10
N ASP A 187 -5.05 -19.82 -10.41
CA ASP A 187 -3.67 -19.87 -10.89
C ASP A 187 -2.94 -18.57 -10.52
N TYR A 188 -3.62 -17.43 -10.63
CA TYR A 188 -3.08 -16.13 -10.24
C TYR A 188 -2.75 -16.10 -8.74
N VAL A 189 -3.66 -16.58 -7.89
CA VAL A 189 -3.43 -16.70 -6.43
C VAL A 189 -2.26 -17.60 -6.12
N ALA A 190 -2.12 -18.73 -6.85
CA ALA A 190 -0.98 -19.63 -6.67
C ALA A 190 0.35 -18.97 -7.03
N LEU A 191 0.39 -18.10 -8.06
CA LEU A 191 1.58 -17.33 -8.41
C LEU A 191 1.91 -16.27 -7.35
N LEU A 192 0.90 -15.58 -6.81
CA LEU A 192 1.08 -14.65 -5.70
C LEU A 192 1.69 -15.33 -4.47
N LYS A 193 1.17 -16.52 -4.10
CA LYS A 193 1.71 -17.30 -2.97
C LYS A 193 3.18 -17.65 -3.19
N LYS A 194 3.56 -18.07 -4.40
CA LYS A 194 4.97 -18.34 -4.72
C LYS A 194 5.87 -17.15 -4.56
N ASP A 195 5.44 -15.96 -5.00
CA ASP A 195 6.25 -14.75 -4.88
C ASP A 195 6.42 -14.34 -3.41
N ILE A 196 5.36 -14.39 -2.60
CA ILE A 196 5.45 -14.01 -1.18
C ILE A 196 6.31 -15.01 -0.39
N GLU A 197 6.15 -16.31 -0.62
CA GLU A 197 6.95 -17.35 0.00
C GLU A 197 8.45 -17.25 -0.38
N LYS A 198 8.74 -16.90 -1.65
CA LYS A 198 10.11 -16.66 -2.11
C LYS A 198 10.71 -15.44 -1.42
N ALA A 199 9.96 -14.35 -1.29
CA ALA A 199 10.39 -13.15 -0.58
C ALA A 199 10.69 -13.45 0.90
N GLU A 200 9.81 -14.16 1.59
CA GLU A 200 10.01 -14.59 2.98
C GLU A 200 11.27 -15.45 3.13
N SER A 201 11.44 -16.43 2.27
CA SER A 201 12.61 -17.33 2.29
C SER A 201 13.93 -16.60 2.09
N LEU A 202 13.96 -15.57 1.23
CA LEU A 202 15.17 -14.79 0.96
C LEU A 202 15.49 -13.82 2.10
N LEU A 203 14.49 -13.21 2.71
CA LEU A 203 14.67 -12.23 3.79
C LEU A 203 14.91 -12.87 5.15
N LYS A 204 14.40 -14.09 5.37
CA LYS A 204 14.61 -14.82 6.60
C LYS A 204 16.11 -14.99 6.87
N ASP A 205 16.54 -14.60 8.05
CA ASP A 205 17.92 -14.68 8.51
C ASP A 205 18.95 -13.79 7.74
N THR A 206 18.50 -13.07 6.71
CA THR A 206 19.35 -12.14 5.95
C THR A 206 19.02 -10.68 6.19
N ASP A 207 17.77 -10.39 6.56
CA ASP A 207 17.35 -9.03 6.86
C ASP A 207 18.01 -8.52 8.16
N PRO A 208 18.62 -7.33 8.18
CA PRO A 208 19.24 -6.75 9.37
C PRO A 208 18.37 -6.64 10.61
N ILE A 209 17.03 -6.68 10.44
CA ILE A 209 16.09 -6.64 11.59
C ILE A 209 16.21 -7.83 12.55
N PHE A 210 16.87 -8.92 12.16
CA PHE A 210 17.18 -10.06 13.04
C PHE A 210 18.38 -9.81 13.95
N THR A 211 19.22 -8.83 13.62
CA THR A 211 20.45 -8.50 14.36
C THR A 211 20.46 -7.09 14.95
N LYS A 212 19.55 -6.22 14.49
CA LYS A 212 19.41 -4.83 14.95
C LYS A 212 17.95 -4.46 15.12
N THR A 213 17.62 -3.63 16.10
CA THR A 213 16.27 -3.11 16.30
C THR A 213 15.91 -2.07 15.22
N PHE A 214 14.63 -1.81 15.00
CA PHE A 214 14.19 -0.71 14.13
C PHE A 214 14.78 0.64 14.53
N THR A 215 14.89 0.91 15.84
CA THR A 215 15.51 2.14 16.34
C THR A 215 16.98 2.26 15.92
N GLN A 216 17.73 1.17 16.00
CA GLN A 216 19.13 1.16 15.53
C GLN A 216 19.24 1.31 14.02
N LEU A 217 18.32 0.67 13.26
CA LEU A 217 18.30 0.73 11.79
C LEU A 217 17.77 2.06 11.26
N ASN A 218 17.00 2.83 12.04
CA ASN A 218 16.55 4.18 11.66
C ASN A 218 17.66 5.25 11.80
N ASN A 219 18.90 4.83 11.90
CA ASN A 219 20.08 5.68 11.92
C ASN A 219 21.19 5.08 11.04
N ALA A 220 21.55 5.77 9.97
CA ALA A 220 22.62 5.35 9.07
C ALA A 220 24.01 5.89 9.47
N TYR A 221 24.13 6.65 10.57
CA TYR A 221 25.41 7.19 11.02
C TYR A 221 26.35 6.05 11.43
N ASN A 222 27.52 5.97 10.80
CA ASN A 222 28.48 4.88 10.95
C ASN A 222 27.99 3.48 10.52
N ALA A 223 26.96 3.40 9.66
CA ALA A 223 26.58 2.13 9.08
C ALA A 223 27.63 1.68 8.06
N GLU A 224 27.99 0.38 8.06
CA GLU A 224 28.86 -0.21 7.02
C GLU A 224 28.19 -0.15 5.64
N ASP A 225 26.89 -0.39 5.61
CA ASP A 225 26.04 -0.24 4.44
C ASP A 225 24.79 0.54 4.82
N ASP A 226 24.70 1.80 4.39
CA ASP A 226 23.58 2.70 4.63
C ASP A 226 22.29 2.22 3.95
N PHE A 227 22.41 1.47 2.85
CA PHE A 227 21.28 0.90 2.14
C PHE A 227 20.52 -0.13 2.97
N LEU A 228 21.16 -0.82 3.89
CA LEU A 228 20.52 -1.77 4.80
C LEU A 228 19.91 -1.11 6.04
N CYS A 229 19.96 0.22 6.15
CA CYS A 229 19.25 1.00 7.16
C CYS A 229 17.79 1.30 6.77
N TYR A 230 17.07 1.95 7.65
CA TYR A 230 15.66 2.40 7.44
C TYR A 230 14.71 1.29 6.99
N ARG A 231 14.82 0.12 7.63
CA ARG A 231 14.10 -1.08 7.21
C ARG A 231 12.58 -0.95 7.25
N GLN A 232 12.02 -0.04 8.05
CA GLN A 232 10.58 0.26 8.05
C GLN A 232 10.11 1.03 6.80
N SER A 233 11.00 1.71 6.07
CA SER A 233 10.67 2.33 4.78
C SER A 233 10.77 1.36 3.60
N ARG A 234 10.95 0.08 3.87
CA ARG A 234 11.14 -0.97 2.88
C ARG A 234 10.43 -2.25 3.31
N LEU A 235 10.16 -3.16 2.37
CA LEU A 235 9.53 -4.45 2.62
C LEU A 235 10.53 -5.40 3.33
N ASN A 236 10.74 -5.13 4.62
CA ASN A 236 11.52 -6.01 5.50
C ASN A 236 10.77 -7.34 5.73
N TYR A 237 11.44 -8.30 6.36
CA TYR A 237 10.85 -9.64 6.61
C TYR A 237 9.46 -9.58 7.28
N TRP A 238 9.32 -8.78 8.35
CA TRP A 238 8.04 -8.69 9.06
C TRP A 238 6.96 -7.96 8.25
N ALA A 239 7.34 -7.03 7.40
CA ALA A 239 6.43 -6.40 6.45
C ALA A 239 5.94 -7.40 5.40
N VAL A 240 6.81 -8.28 4.89
CA VAL A 240 6.43 -9.34 3.95
C VAL A 240 5.50 -10.35 4.62
N ARG A 241 5.78 -10.74 5.87
CA ARG A 241 4.87 -11.57 6.68
C ARG A 241 3.51 -10.89 6.88
N ALA A 242 3.47 -9.58 7.16
CA ALA A 242 2.22 -8.84 7.29
C ALA A 242 1.43 -8.77 5.97
N LEU A 243 2.12 -8.61 4.83
CA LEU A 243 1.48 -8.71 3.52
C LEU A 243 0.88 -10.12 3.31
N HIS A 244 1.58 -11.17 3.70
CA HIS A 244 1.07 -12.54 3.63
C HIS A 244 -0.19 -12.72 4.49
N ALA A 245 -0.21 -12.22 5.74
CA ALA A 245 -1.40 -12.26 6.59
C ALA A 245 -2.60 -11.53 5.95
N ARG A 246 -2.36 -10.35 5.35
CA ARG A 246 -3.38 -9.58 4.61
C ARG A 246 -3.90 -10.37 3.40
N MET A 247 -3.01 -11.04 2.65
CA MET A 247 -3.38 -11.89 1.52
C MET A 247 -4.21 -13.10 1.99
N ALA A 248 -3.78 -13.80 3.02
CA ALA A 248 -4.48 -14.95 3.60
C ALA A 248 -5.89 -14.57 4.07
N LEU A 249 -6.03 -13.43 4.78
CA LEU A 249 -7.35 -12.91 5.17
C LEU A 249 -8.22 -12.61 3.95
N TYR A 250 -7.67 -11.95 2.93
CA TYR A 250 -8.41 -11.59 1.72
C TYR A 250 -8.92 -12.83 0.97
N PHE A 251 -8.12 -13.89 0.90
CA PHE A 251 -8.49 -15.15 0.23
C PHE A 251 -9.37 -16.07 1.10
N GLY A 252 -9.60 -15.70 2.37
CA GLY A 252 -10.40 -16.49 3.31
C GLY A 252 -9.64 -17.63 3.97
N ASP A 253 -8.32 -17.64 3.90
CA ASP A 253 -7.44 -18.58 4.62
C ASP A 253 -7.24 -18.04 6.06
N THR A 254 -8.31 -18.20 6.86
CA THR A 254 -8.38 -17.60 8.20
C THR A 254 -7.40 -18.21 9.18
N GLN A 255 -7.03 -19.47 8.99
CA GLN A 255 -6.07 -20.16 9.84
C GLN A 255 -4.66 -19.56 9.68
N ASP A 256 -4.20 -19.43 8.44
CA ASP A 256 -2.89 -18.84 8.14
C ASP A 256 -2.87 -17.34 8.48
N ALA A 257 -3.95 -16.61 8.18
CA ALA A 257 -4.08 -15.21 8.55
C ALA A 257 -3.92 -15.01 10.06
N ASN A 258 -4.59 -15.82 10.88
CA ASN A 258 -4.47 -15.77 12.35
C ASN A 258 -3.07 -16.10 12.81
N ALA A 259 -2.51 -17.22 12.33
CA ALA A 259 -1.20 -17.70 12.76
C ALA A 259 -0.10 -16.68 12.47
N ILE A 260 -0.09 -16.09 11.27
CA ILE A 260 0.90 -15.10 10.86
C ILE A 260 0.71 -13.78 11.62
N ALA A 261 -0.53 -13.31 11.78
CA ALA A 261 -0.80 -12.08 12.51
C ALA A 261 -0.33 -12.17 13.96
N ARG A 262 -0.56 -13.32 14.62
CA ARG A 262 -0.06 -13.59 15.99
C ARG A 262 1.45 -13.69 16.05
N GLU A 263 2.07 -14.38 15.10
CA GLU A 263 3.53 -14.44 15.00
C GLU A 263 4.14 -13.04 15.05
N ILE A 264 3.55 -12.08 14.30
CA ILE A 264 4.03 -10.70 14.26
C ILE A 264 3.75 -9.94 15.57
N ILE A 265 2.55 -10.12 16.17
CA ILE A 265 2.20 -9.50 17.44
C ILE A 265 3.16 -9.94 18.55
N ASP A 266 3.53 -11.22 18.58
CA ASP A 266 4.38 -11.84 19.60
C ASP A 266 5.87 -11.77 19.26
N ALA A 267 6.24 -11.24 18.06
CA ALA A 267 7.60 -11.20 17.57
C ALA A 267 8.52 -10.40 18.52
N LYS A 268 9.77 -10.87 18.60
CA LYS A 268 10.82 -10.21 19.35
C LYS A 268 11.82 -9.55 18.42
N GLY A 269 12.24 -8.35 18.79
CA GLY A 269 13.35 -7.66 18.17
C GLY A 269 14.69 -8.26 18.56
N ALA A 270 15.76 -7.77 17.93
CA ALA A 270 17.13 -8.23 18.17
C ALA A 270 17.60 -8.05 19.64
N ASP A 271 16.97 -7.20 20.40
CA ASP A 271 17.24 -6.95 21.83
C ASP A 271 16.40 -7.86 22.78
N GLY A 272 15.60 -8.78 22.22
CA GLY A 272 14.74 -9.67 22.99
C GLY A 272 13.44 -9.05 23.50
N ASN A 273 13.23 -7.75 23.32
CA ASN A 273 11.99 -7.06 23.61
C ASN A 273 10.93 -7.31 22.53
N ALA A 274 9.69 -6.85 22.72
CA ALA A 274 8.71 -6.90 21.64
C ALA A 274 9.27 -6.18 20.39
N LEU A 275 9.10 -6.81 19.22
CA LEU A 275 9.54 -6.21 17.95
C LEU A 275 8.97 -4.81 17.75
N MET A 276 7.70 -4.67 18.09
CA MET A 276 6.92 -3.45 17.96
C MET A 276 5.77 -3.50 18.96
N THR A 277 5.30 -2.34 19.40
CA THR A 277 4.11 -2.23 20.26
C THR A 277 3.12 -1.27 19.64
N LEU A 278 1.84 -1.43 19.97
CA LEU A 278 0.86 -0.39 19.68
C LEU A 278 1.30 0.90 20.36
N SER A 279 1.33 1.99 19.65
CA SER A 279 1.90 3.27 20.11
C SER A 279 1.16 4.49 19.53
N GLY A 280 -0.05 4.26 19.07
CA GLY A 280 -0.83 5.29 18.40
C GLY A 280 -1.08 6.52 19.25
N THR A 281 -1.31 6.36 20.54
CA THR A 281 -1.47 7.50 21.46
C THR A 281 -0.20 8.33 21.57
N SER A 282 0.96 7.70 21.73
CA SER A 282 2.23 8.40 21.82
C SER A 282 2.54 9.15 20.53
N ASP A 283 2.42 8.49 19.38
CA ASP A 283 2.67 9.12 18.07
C ASP A 283 1.73 10.31 17.84
N LEU A 284 0.42 10.10 18.02
CA LEU A 284 -0.58 11.14 17.78
C LEU A 284 -0.43 12.35 18.70
N SER A 285 -0.11 12.14 19.98
CA SER A 285 0.12 13.25 20.92
C SER A 285 1.38 14.07 20.58
N ASN A 286 2.33 13.45 19.89
CA ASN A 286 3.54 14.12 19.38
C ASN A 286 3.37 14.69 17.94
N GLY A 287 2.16 14.61 17.37
CA GLY A 287 1.89 15.10 16.01
C GLY A 287 2.37 14.18 14.89
N TYR A 288 2.76 12.94 15.20
CA TYR A 288 3.12 11.93 14.18
C TYR A 288 1.85 11.23 13.69
N ASN A 289 1.06 11.96 12.91
CA ASN A 289 -0.31 11.59 12.57
C ASN A 289 -0.44 10.31 11.72
N ALA A 290 0.61 9.91 10.99
CA ALA A 290 0.67 8.66 10.23
C ALA A 290 1.04 7.42 11.09
N ILE A 291 1.29 7.61 12.39
CA ILE A 291 1.62 6.58 13.38
C ILE A 291 2.80 5.70 12.92
N PRO A 292 3.97 6.29 12.65
CA PRO A 292 5.13 5.59 12.10
C PRO A 292 5.65 4.48 13.03
N SER A 293 5.47 4.60 14.33
CA SER A 293 5.94 3.60 15.30
C SER A 293 5.18 2.27 15.22
N GLU A 294 3.98 2.25 14.61
CA GLU A 294 3.23 1.03 14.31
C GLU A 294 3.47 0.49 12.90
N CYS A 295 4.22 1.20 12.03
CA CYS A 295 4.44 0.77 10.66
C CYS A 295 5.51 -0.34 10.58
N LEU A 296 5.10 -1.51 10.12
CA LEU A 296 6.00 -2.56 9.66
C LEU A 296 6.62 -2.17 8.31
N PHE A 297 5.81 -1.49 7.48
CA PHE A 297 6.24 -0.88 6.22
C PHE A 297 5.49 0.44 5.97
N TYR A 298 6.24 1.45 5.57
CA TYR A 298 5.71 2.71 5.04
C TYR A 298 6.51 3.17 3.82
N LEU A 299 5.90 3.94 2.94
CA LEU A 299 6.64 4.67 1.91
C LEU A 299 7.12 6.00 2.49
N SER A 300 8.41 6.28 2.33
CA SER A 300 8.98 7.59 2.66
C SER A 300 8.75 8.57 1.51
N LYS A 301 7.99 9.63 1.76
CA LYS A 301 7.56 10.58 0.73
C LYS A 301 7.75 12.02 1.23
N TYR A 302 8.84 12.65 0.80
CA TYR A 302 9.28 13.96 1.31
C TYR A 302 8.27 15.10 1.08
N ASP A 303 7.46 15.02 0.03
CA ASP A 303 6.48 16.04 -0.35
C ASP A 303 5.04 15.69 0.08
N VAL A 304 4.84 14.64 0.89
CA VAL A 304 3.49 14.19 1.29
C VAL A 304 2.69 15.30 1.97
N ASN A 305 3.32 16.11 2.83
CA ASN A 305 2.65 17.23 3.49
C ASN A 305 2.14 18.28 2.50
N THR A 306 2.90 18.56 1.43
CA THR A 306 2.58 19.59 0.44
C THR A 306 1.26 19.30 -0.28
N TYR A 307 1.09 18.08 -0.79
CA TYR A 307 -0.13 17.73 -1.51
C TYR A 307 -1.25 17.27 -0.57
N ALA A 308 -0.93 16.58 0.52
CA ALA A 308 -1.93 16.19 1.52
C ALA A 308 -2.55 17.42 2.19
N ASN A 309 -1.78 18.48 2.44
CA ASN A 309 -2.30 19.73 2.95
C ASN A 309 -3.31 20.37 1.99
N LYS A 310 -3.08 20.30 0.68
CA LYS A 310 -4.04 20.77 -0.33
C LYS A 310 -5.30 19.92 -0.38
N LEU A 311 -5.17 18.60 -0.27
CA LEU A 311 -6.27 17.66 -0.42
C LEU A 311 -7.11 17.51 0.86
N LEU A 312 -6.46 17.41 2.03
CA LEU A 312 -7.07 16.92 3.26
C LEU A 312 -7.19 17.97 4.36
N VAL A 313 -6.28 18.94 4.47
CA VAL A 313 -6.24 19.88 5.61
C VAL A 313 -6.29 21.33 5.19
N GLY A 314 -5.45 21.75 4.25
CA GLY A 314 -5.17 23.15 3.95
C GLY A 314 -5.94 23.72 2.77
N GLY A 315 -6.68 22.93 2.05
CA GLY A 315 -7.44 23.36 0.88
C GLY A 315 -8.47 24.45 1.13
N TRP A 316 -8.77 24.72 2.39
CA TRP A 316 -9.67 25.79 2.83
C TRP A 316 -9.04 27.19 2.79
N VAL A 317 -7.73 27.29 2.76
CA VAL A 317 -7.00 28.58 2.69
C VAL A 317 -6.92 29.09 1.25
N SER A 318 -7.02 28.20 0.28
CA SER A 318 -7.04 28.53 -1.15
C SER A 318 -8.49 28.68 -1.62
N GLN A 319 -8.77 29.75 -2.36
CA GLN A 319 -10.08 30.00 -2.97
C GLN A 319 -10.42 29.02 -4.11
N THR A 320 -9.57 28.07 -4.40
CA THR A 320 -9.82 26.99 -5.37
C THR A 320 -10.65 25.91 -4.70
N ARG A 321 -11.92 25.84 -5.07
CA ARG A 321 -12.96 24.94 -4.53
C ARG A 321 -12.70 23.44 -4.72
N ASP A 322 -11.58 23.00 -5.26
CA ASP A 322 -11.70 21.89 -6.16
C ASP A 322 -11.39 20.53 -5.57
N PHE A 323 -10.81 20.38 -4.37
CA PHE A 323 -10.28 19.06 -4.05
C PHE A 323 -10.26 18.65 -2.58
N ASN A 324 -11.09 19.27 -1.75
CA ASN A 324 -11.06 18.93 -0.34
C ASN A 324 -11.79 17.62 -0.06
N TYR A 325 -11.03 16.68 0.44
CA TYR A 325 -11.54 15.45 1.00
C TYR A 325 -11.85 15.67 2.48
N PHE A 326 -13.11 15.59 2.83
CA PHE A 326 -13.63 15.89 4.16
C PHE A 326 -14.86 15.03 4.47
N LEU A 327 -15.33 15.07 5.71
CA LEU A 327 -16.62 14.53 6.14
C LEU A 327 -17.62 15.63 6.48
N SER A 328 -18.91 15.30 6.52
CA SER A 328 -19.85 16.08 7.29
C SER A 328 -19.72 15.76 8.78
N ASN A 329 -20.30 16.59 9.65
CA ASN A 329 -20.35 16.29 11.09
C ASN A 329 -21.11 15.00 11.38
N GLU A 330 -22.18 14.76 10.64
CA GLU A 330 -23.00 13.55 10.72
C GLU A 330 -22.22 12.30 10.33
N MET A 331 -21.45 12.36 9.24
CA MET A 331 -20.58 11.25 8.79
C MET A 331 -19.50 10.95 9.84
N LEU A 332 -18.85 11.98 10.40
CA LEU A 332 -17.86 11.77 11.46
C LEU A 332 -18.51 11.17 12.72
N ALA A 333 -19.69 11.62 13.09
CA ALA A 333 -20.42 11.04 14.22
C ALA A 333 -20.81 9.58 13.94
N GLN A 334 -21.25 9.27 12.73
CA GLN A 334 -21.60 7.91 12.31
C GLN A 334 -20.37 6.98 12.32
N LEU A 335 -19.20 7.47 11.89
CA LEU A 335 -17.94 6.70 11.89
C LEU A 335 -17.56 6.17 13.30
N PHE A 336 -17.98 6.85 14.36
CA PHE A 336 -17.72 6.50 15.75
C PHE A 336 -18.98 6.05 16.51
N ALA A 337 -20.09 5.84 15.84
CA ALA A 337 -21.38 5.57 16.49
C ALA A 337 -21.42 4.23 17.25
N SER A 338 -20.66 3.22 16.82
CA SER A 338 -20.57 1.93 17.53
C SER A 338 -19.80 2.03 18.87
N LEU A 339 -19.11 3.15 19.12
CA LEU A 339 -18.33 3.40 20.33
C LEU A 339 -18.88 4.60 21.12
N PRO A 340 -19.96 4.45 21.91
CA PRO A 340 -20.56 5.53 22.68
C PRO A 340 -19.55 6.19 23.64
N GLY A 341 -19.46 7.52 23.61
CA GLY A 341 -18.47 8.26 24.43
C GLY A 341 -17.09 8.42 23.80
N SER A 342 -16.83 7.85 22.62
CA SER A 342 -15.54 7.94 21.91
C SER A 342 -15.09 9.38 21.64
N THR A 343 -16.02 10.31 21.47
CA THR A 343 -15.74 11.73 21.25
C THR A 343 -14.98 12.40 22.40
N ALA A 344 -15.03 11.82 23.59
CA ALA A 344 -14.36 12.34 24.79
C ALA A 344 -12.95 11.80 25.00
N SER A 345 -12.65 10.58 24.53
CA SER A 345 -11.40 9.93 24.89
C SER A 345 -10.70 9.18 23.76
N HIS A 346 -11.41 8.71 22.73
CA HIS A 346 -10.80 7.92 21.67
C HIS A 346 -9.75 8.74 20.89
N ASN A 347 -8.50 8.29 20.91
CA ASN A 347 -7.37 9.08 20.38
C ASN A 347 -7.50 9.39 18.88
N ARG A 348 -8.04 8.46 18.04
CA ARG A 348 -8.27 8.71 16.61
C ARG A 348 -9.25 9.86 16.41
N TYR A 349 -10.32 9.94 17.20
CA TYR A 349 -11.28 11.04 17.11
C TYR A 349 -10.66 12.37 17.55
N ILE A 350 -9.88 12.35 18.63
CA ILE A 350 -9.33 13.57 19.25
C ILE A 350 -8.18 14.15 18.43
N TYR A 351 -7.23 13.31 18.00
CA TYR A 351 -5.99 13.79 17.38
C TYR A 351 -6.01 13.79 15.85
N LEU A 352 -6.67 12.81 15.20
CA LEU A 352 -6.62 12.72 13.75
C LEU A 352 -7.58 13.65 13.02
N TRP A 353 -8.61 14.17 13.66
CA TRP A 353 -9.61 15.00 13.01
C TRP A 353 -9.51 16.46 13.42
N ASN A 354 -9.34 17.37 12.45
CA ASN A 354 -9.63 18.79 12.65
C ASN A 354 -11.14 19.00 12.45
N ARG A 355 -11.86 19.05 13.55
CA ARG A 355 -13.34 19.13 13.60
C ARG A 355 -13.87 20.56 13.50
N SER A 356 -13.00 21.55 13.53
CA SER A 356 -13.35 22.97 13.43
C SER A 356 -12.93 23.62 12.10
N ALA A 357 -12.40 22.82 11.16
CA ALA A 357 -12.04 23.30 9.84
C ALA A 357 -13.28 23.89 9.14
N LYS A 358 -13.13 25.06 8.54
CA LYS A 358 -14.22 25.77 7.86
C LYS A 358 -13.88 25.98 6.40
N ASN A 359 -14.84 25.76 5.55
CA ASN A 359 -14.74 26.13 4.14
C ASN A 359 -14.80 27.67 3.96
N PRO A 360 -14.53 28.20 2.76
CA PRO A 360 -14.60 29.64 2.49
C PRO A 360 -15.97 30.29 2.81
N SER A 361 -17.05 29.49 2.81
CA SER A 361 -18.39 29.93 3.19
C SER A 361 -18.66 29.83 4.71
N GLY A 362 -17.67 29.46 5.53
CA GLY A 362 -17.78 29.36 6.98
C GLY A 362 -18.43 28.06 7.49
N VAL A 363 -18.75 27.10 6.62
CA VAL A 363 -19.34 25.83 7.00
C VAL A 363 -18.27 24.90 7.56
N VAL A 364 -18.54 24.33 8.74
CA VAL A 364 -17.63 23.36 9.38
C VAL A 364 -17.64 22.05 8.61
N ARG A 365 -16.45 21.55 8.30
CA ARG A 365 -16.21 20.26 7.63
C ARG A 365 -15.05 19.57 8.31
N PRO A 366 -15.26 18.46 9.04
CA PRO A 366 -14.17 17.68 9.61
C PRO A 366 -13.20 17.20 8.53
N VAL A 367 -11.90 17.44 8.74
CA VAL A 367 -10.83 16.98 7.86
C VAL A 367 -9.83 16.13 8.63
N ILE A 368 -9.33 15.08 7.98
CA ILE A 368 -8.34 14.21 8.59
C ILE A 368 -6.95 14.82 8.46
N LYS A 369 -6.13 14.71 9.53
CA LYS A 369 -4.77 15.23 9.58
C LYS A 369 -3.70 14.17 9.32
N LYS A 370 -4.05 12.96 8.94
CA LYS A 370 -3.14 11.79 8.91
C LYS A 370 -1.77 12.06 8.27
N TYR A 371 -1.74 12.82 7.17
CA TYR A 371 -0.51 13.13 6.42
C TYR A 371 0.01 14.55 6.65
N TRP A 372 -0.66 15.31 7.51
CA TRP A 372 -0.24 16.66 7.85
C TRP A 372 0.73 16.66 9.02
N TYR A 373 1.73 17.51 8.94
CA TYR A 373 2.65 17.81 10.04
C TYR A 373 3.09 19.28 9.98
N ASP A 374 3.56 19.80 11.11
CA ASP A 374 4.15 21.11 11.19
C ASP A 374 5.58 21.08 10.63
N GLU A 375 5.81 21.74 9.51
CA GLU A 375 7.10 21.75 8.82
C GLU A 375 8.23 22.32 9.68
N LEU A 376 7.97 23.36 10.47
CA LEU A 376 8.97 23.96 11.36
C LEU A 376 9.43 22.96 12.44
N THR A 377 8.50 22.23 12.99
CA THR A 377 8.79 21.16 13.96
C THR A 377 9.55 20.01 13.29
N ALA A 378 9.12 19.60 12.12
CA ALA A 378 9.76 18.50 11.37
C ALA A 378 11.20 18.87 10.95
N GLU A 379 11.44 20.07 10.45
CA GLU A 379 12.78 20.55 10.10
C GLU A 379 13.71 20.61 11.31
N SER A 380 13.23 21.11 12.44
CA SER A 380 14.03 21.19 13.66
C SER A 380 14.42 19.81 14.22
N SER A 381 13.56 18.80 14.04
CA SER A 381 13.79 17.44 14.54
C SER A 381 14.61 16.56 13.60
N ARG A 382 14.69 16.89 12.31
CA ARG A 382 15.34 16.09 11.24
C ARG A 382 14.89 14.62 11.21
N LEU A 383 13.67 14.33 11.65
CA LEU A 383 13.14 12.97 11.79
C LEU A 383 12.17 12.61 10.64
N ALA A 384 12.70 12.58 9.40
CA ALA A 384 11.90 12.22 8.22
C ALA A 384 11.10 10.90 8.39
N THR A 385 11.66 9.93 9.14
CA THR A 385 10.99 8.68 9.50
C THR A 385 9.74 8.85 10.37
N LYS A 386 9.48 10.04 10.90
CA LYS A 386 8.31 10.35 11.72
C LYS A 386 7.23 11.11 10.95
N TYR A 387 7.60 11.86 9.93
CA TYR A 387 6.71 12.81 9.26
C TYR A 387 6.43 12.47 7.80
N GLN A 388 7.43 12.03 7.05
CA GLN A 388 7.32 11.77 5.61
C GLN A 388 6.83 10.34 5.32
N VAL A 389 5.74 9.96 5.96
CA VAL A 389 5.28 8.56 6.07
C VAL A 389 3.92 8.38 5.42
N ILE A 390 3.85 7.45 4.47
CA ILE A 390 2.59 6.89 3.98
C ILE A 390 2.52 5.45 4.50
N PRO A 391 1.65 5.16 5.49
CA PRO A 391 1.52 3.81 6.05
C PRO A 391 1.07 2.80 4.99
N MET A 392 1.72 1.64 4.94
CA MET A 392 1.39 0.56 4.02
C MET A 392 0.98 -0.73 4.73
N LEU A 393 1.71 -1.09 5.79
CA LEU A 393 1.45 -2.27 6.63
C LEU A 393 1.75 -1.89 8.07
N ARG A 394 0.77 -2.08 8.96
CA ARG A 394 0.88 -1.67 10.37
C ARG A 394 0.57 -2.81 11.33
N LEU A 395 1.16 -2.75 12.54
CA LEU A 395 0.87 -3.68 13.62
C LEU A 395 -0.61 -3.71 14.00
N SER A 396 -1.28 -2.56 13.96
CA SER A 396 -2.73 -2.47 14.20
C SER A 396 -3.54 -3.38 13.28
N GLU A 397 -3.16 -3.53 12.02
CA GLU A 397 -3.82 -4.48 11.11
C GLU A 397 -3.66 -5.92 11.57
N MET A 398 -2.50 -6.29 12.09
CA MET A 398 -2.27 -7.64 12.63
C MET A 398 -3.20 -7.93 13.82
N TYR A 399 -3.42 -6.96 14.69
CA TYR A 399 -4.43 -7.09 15.76
C TYR A 399 -5.83 -7.30 15.19
N LEU A 400 -6.26 -6.48 14.21
CA LEU A 400 -7.60 -6.62 13.62
C LEU A 400 -7.76 -7.97 12.89
N ILE A 401 -6.73 -8.43 12.15
CA ILE A 401 -6.73 -9.77 11.54
C ILE A 401 -6.85 -10.87 12.59
N ALA A 402 -6.04 -10.82 13.65
CA ALA A 402 -6.06 -11.82 14.71
C ALA A 402 -7.39 -11.88 15.46
N ILE A 403 -8.03 -10.72 15.70
CA ILE A 403 -9.36 -10.64 16.33
C ILE A 403 -10.43 -11.22 15.39
N GLU A 404 -10.44 -10.79 14.12
CA GLU A 404 -11.43 -11.23 13.14
C GLU A 404 -11.39 -12.75 12.88
N THR A 405 -10.20 -13.33 12.96
CA THR A 405 -9.94 -14.75 12.68
C THR A 405 -9.77 -15.61 13.94
N ALA A 406 -10.07 -15.05 15.12
CA ALA A 406 -9.94 -15.78 16.39
C ALA A 406 -10.86 -17.01 16.43
N ASN A 407 -10.36 -18.09 17.03
CA ASN A 407 -11.09 -19.36 17.14
C ASN A 407 -12.02 -19.42 18.37
N ASN A 408 -11.87 -18.52 19.32
CA ASN A 408 -12.70 -18.42 20.50
C ASN A 408 -12.89 -16.96 20.95
N LEU A 409 -14.00 -16.73 21.64
CA LEU A 409 -14.43 -15.40 22.04
C LEU A 409 -13.50 -14.73 23.06
N SER A 410 -13.00 -15.50 24.02
CA SER A 410 -12.09 -14.97 25.06
C SER A 410 -10.80 -14.41 24.45
N ASP A 411 -10.30 -15.07 23.45
CA ASP A 411 -9.10 -14.67 22.73
C ASP A 411 -9.33 -13.41 21.87
N ALA A 412 -10.44 -13.38 21.11
CA ALA A 412 -10.85 -12.18 20.39
C ALA A 412 -10.99 -10.97 21.32
N GLN A 413 -11.65 -11.16 22.46
CA GLN A 413 -11.84 -10.11 23.46
C GLN A 413 -10.52 -9.61 24.04
N SER A 414 -9.62 -10.51 24.42
CA SER A 414 -8.33 -10.14 25.02
C SER A 414 -7.46 -9.30 24.06
N LEU A 415 -7.46 -9.67 22.78
CA LEU A 415 -6.76 -8.88 21.74
C LEU A 415 -7.42 -7.52 21.52
N TYR A 416 -8.75 -7.47 21.52
CA TYR A 416 -9.48 -6.23 21.36
C TYR A 416 -9.26 -5.30 22.54
N ASP A 417 -9.24 -5.82 23.76
CA ASP A 417 -8.93 -5.05 24.96
C ASP A 417 -7.52 -4.44 24.92
N ALA A 418 -6.54 -5.21 24.43
CA ALA A 418 -5.18 -4.71 24.24
C ALA A 418 -5.13 -3.61 23.17
N TYR A 419 -5.80 -3.82 22.05
CA TYR A 419 -5.90 -2.85 20.96
C TYR A 419 -6.60 -1.55 21.42
N MET A 420 -7.76 -1.65 22.06
CA MET A 420 -8.55 -0.49 22.49
C MET A 420 -7.89 0.29 23.62
N ARG A 421 -7.10 -0.35 24.48
CA ARG A 421 -6.30 0.33 25.51
C ARG A 421 -5.35 1.36 24.89
N ASP A 422 -4.67 1.04 23.80
CA ASP A 422 -3.82 2.00 23.09
C ASP A 422 -4.63 3.11 22.41
N ARG A 423 -5.88 2.83 22.04
CA ARG A 423 -6.79 3.86 21.49
C ARG A 423 -7.35 4.78 22.56
N GLN A 424 -6.95 4.59 23.86
CA GLN A 424 -7.46 5.32 25.03
C GLN A 424 -8.98 5.25 25.16
N PHE A 425 -9.57 4.14 24.77
CA PHE A 425 -11.01 3.94 24.84
C PHE A 425 -11.31 2.59 25.51
N THR A 426 -12.09 2.63 26.59
CA THR A 426 -12.45 1.45 27.40
C THR A 426 -13.95 1.33 27.64
N LEU A 427 -14.74 2.26 27.07
CA LEU A 427 -16.19 2.30 27.24
C LEU A 427 -16.87 1.55 26.07
N TYR A 428 -16.66 0.24 26.01
CA TYR A 428 -17.31 -0.65 25.04
C TYR A 428 -17.81 -1.90 25.76
N GLU A 429 -18.85 -2.50 25.23
CA GLU A 429 -19.38 -3.77 25.74
C GLU A 429 -18.54 -4.94 25.22
N PRO A 430 -18.33 -5.98 26.02
CA PRO A 430 -17.69 -7.20 25.54
C PRO A 430 -18.44 -7.82 24.36
N PHE A 431 -17.74 -8.47 23.48
CA PHE A 431 -18.34 -9.16 22.34
C PHE A 431 -19.32 -10.24 22.79
N ALA A 432 -20.54 -10.23 22.23
CA ALA A 432 -21.54 -11.26 22.49
C ALA A 432 -21.24 -12.59 21.77
N SER A 433 -20.48 -12.53 20.66
CA SER A 433 -20.14 -13.69 19.83
C SER A 433 -18.92 -13.39 18.95
N LEU A 434 -18.36 -14.41 18.32
CA LEU A 434 -17.32 -14.24 17.28
C LEU A 434 -17.85 -13.46 16.07
N ASP A 435 -19.11 -13.61 15.71
CA ASP A 435 -19.71 -12.86 14.61
C ASP A 435 -19.84 -11.36 14.97
N ALA A 436 -20.14 -11.04 16.23
CA ALA A 436 -20.12 -9.66 16.73
C ALA A 436 -18.70 -9.07 16.69
N ALA A 437 -17.68 -9.85 17.07
CA ALA A 437 -16.29 -9.42 16.95
C ALA A 437 -15.90 -9.14 15.49
N LYS A 438 -16.26 -10.02 14.54
CA LYS A 438 -16.01 -9.80 13.09
C LYS A 438 -16.72 -8.55 12.55
N ALA A 439 -17.97 -8.33 12.96
CA ALA A 439 -18.70 -7.14 12.56
C ALA A 439 -18.00 -5.87 13.05
N GLU A 440 -17.56 -5.84 14.33
CA GLU A 440 -16.83 -4.70 14.88
C GLU A 440 -15.47 -4.48 14.18
N MET A 441 -14.79 -5.55 13.71
CA MET A 441 -13.55 -5.37 12.95
C MET A 441 -13.79 -4.60 11.65
N THR A 442 -14.94 -4.75 11.00
CA THR A 442 -15.29 -3.92 9.84
C THR A 442 -15.40 -2.43 10.21
N GLU A 443 -15.99 -2.13 11.38
CA GLU A 443 -16.05 -0.76 11.89
C GLU A 443 -14.65 -0.22 12.26
N GLU A 444 -13.82 -1.07 12.88
CA GLU A 444 -12.43 -0.70 13.22
C GLU A 444 -11.56 -0.48 11.97
N TYR A 445 -11.66 -1.32 10.94
CA TYR A 445 -10.98 -1.08 9.66
C TYR A 445 -11.33 0.32 9.11
N ARG A 446 -12.57 0.72 9.18
CA ARG A 446 -13.04 2.04 8.69
C ARG A 446 -12.44 3.19 9.49
N ARG A 447 -12.38 3.08 10.83
CA ARG A 447 -11.79 4.10 11.71
C ARG A 447 -10.27 4.15 11.63
N GLU A 448 -9.64 3.00 11.64
CA GLU A 448 -8.19 2.86 11.73
C GLU A 448 -7.48 3.20 10.42
N PHE A 449 -7.99 2.67 9.31
CA PHE A 449 -7.36 2.79 7.99
C PHE A 449 -8.00 3.87 7.11
N PHE A 450 -8.74 4.81 7.70
CA PHE A 450 -9.29 5.96 6.97
C PHE A 450 -8.16 6.73 6.26
N ALA A 451 -8.31 6.95 4.97
CA ALA A 451 -7.30 7.52 4.07
C ALA A 451 -6.01 6.67 3.92
N GLU A 452 -6.07 5.35 4.15
CA GLU A 452 -4.99 4.39 3.85
C GLU A 452 -5.38 3.38 2.77
N GLY A 453 -6.57 3.52 2.15
CA GLY A 453 -6.98 2.75 0.98
C GLY A 453 -7.35 1.29 1.25
N GLN A 454 -7.69 0.91 2.49
CA GLN A 454 -7.95 -0.50 2.79
C GLN A 454 -9.44 -0.87 2.84
N MET A 455 -10.33 0.12 2.99
CA MET A 455 -11.73 -0.16 3.24
C MET A 455 -12.48 -0.73 2.03
N PHE A 456 -12.17 -0.30 0.80
CA PHE A 456 -12.73 -0.86 -0.42
C PHE A 456 -12.48 -2.37 -0.52
N TYR A 457 -11.27 -2.80 -0.20
CA TYR A 457 -10.88 -4.21 -0.20
C TYR A 457 -11.53 -5.00 0.95
N CYS A 458 -11.74 -4.36 2.10
CA CYS A 458 -12.49 -4.96 3.21
C CYS A 458 -13.94 -5.21 2.81
N TYR A 459 -14.62 -4.27 2.17
CA TYR A 459 -15.97 -4.46 1.62
C TYR A 459 -16.00 -5.56 0.55
N LYS A 460 -15.04 -5.53 -0.39
CA LYS A 460 -14.96 -6.51 -1.48
C LYS A 460 -14.79 -7.94 -0.96
N ARG A 461 -13.87 -8.19 -0.02
CA ARG A 461 -13.65 -9.55 0.51
C ARG A 461 -14.84 -10.10 1.28
N ASN A 462 -15.66 -9.23 1.85
CA ASN A 462 -16.88 -9.58 2.56
C ASN A 462 -18.12 -9.60 1.65
N ALA A 463 -17.97 -9.32 0.34
CA ALA A 463 -19.08 -9.19 -0.61
C ALA A 463 -20.21 -8.29 -0.05
N ALA A 464 -19.82 -7.16 0.59
CA ALA A 464 -20.74 -6.25 1.26
C ALA A 464 -21.76 -5.69 0.27
N LYS A 465 -23.03 -5.66 0.67
CA LYS A 465 -24.16 -5.15 -0.13
C LYS A 465 -24.46 -3.68 0.14
N SER A 466 -23.75 -3.09 1.09
CA SER A 466 -23.90 -1.69 1.47
C SER A 466 -22.57 -1.12 1.95
N MET A 467 -22.38 0.17 1.80
CA MET A 467 -21.27 0.94 2.36
C MET A 467 -21.81 2.03 3.27
N MET A 468 -21.02 2.48 4.26
CA MET A 468 -21.53 3.30 5.37
C MET A 468 -22.19 4.61 4.91
N PHE A 469 -21.64 5.29 3.93
CA PHE A 469 -22.05 6.65 3.59
C PHE A 469 -22.80 6.76 2.25
N THR A 470 -23.35 5.66 1.76
CA THR A 470 -24.24 5.65 0.61
C THR A 470 -25.50 4.84 0.90
N ASN A 471 -26.60 5.19 0.25
CA ASN A 471 -27.83 4.41 0.25
C ASN A 471 -27.93 3.46 -0.95
N ASP A 472 -26.95 3.47 -1.83
CA ASP A 472 -26.92 2.64 -3.02
C ASP A 472 -26.69 1.17 -2.63
N GLU A 473 -27.42 0.26 -3.27
CA GLU A 473 -27.15 -1.16 -3.17
C GLU A 473 -25.86 -1.48 -3.95
N ILE A 474 -24.89 -2.08 -3.28
CA ILE A 474 -23.58 -2.43 -3.87
C ILE A 474 -23.68 -3.83 -4.48
N LYS A 475 -23.30 -3.93 -5.75
CA LYS A 475 -23.32 -5.16 -6.55
C LYS A 475 -21.91 -5.72 -6.74
N GLU A 476 -21.83 -6.95 -7.23
CA GLU A 476 -20.54 -7.59 -7.52
C GLU A 476 -19.71 -6.79 -8.54
N GLU A 477 -20.36 -6.25 -9.58
CA GLU A 477 -19.69 -5.44 -10.59
C GLU A 477 -19.05 -4.17 -10.05
N ASP A 478 -19.58 -3.59 -8.99
CA ASP A 478 -19.08 -2.35 -8.38
C ASP A 478 -17.69 -2.55 -7.73
N TYR A 479 -17.36 -3.80 -7.42
CA TYR A 479 -16.07 -4.21 -6.90
C TYR A 479 -15.03 -4.57 -7.96
N ILE A 480 -15.36 -4.57 -9.25
CA ILE A 480 -14.49 -5.06 -10.32
C ILE A 480 -14.24 -3.92 -11.31
N LEU A 481 -13.08 -3.29 -11.23
CA LEU A 481 -12.69 -2.27 -12.18
C LEU A 481 -12.53 -2.87 -13.58
N PRO A 482 -13.01 -2.21 -14.63
CA PRO A 482 -12.83 -2.69 -15.99
C PRO A 482 -11.36 -2.64 -16.41
N LEU A 483 -10.93 -3.62 -17.18
CA LEU A 483 -9.63 -3.57 -17.84
C LEU A 483 -9.60 -2.39 -18.83
N PRO A 484 -8.47 -1.68 -18.95
CA PRO A 484 -8.32 -0.65 -19.95
C PRO A 484 -8.59 -1.19 -21.38
N SER A 485 -9.15 -0.36 -22.27
CA SER A 485 -9.46 -0.76 -23.65
C SER A 485 -8.25 -1.30 -24.39
N THR A 486 -7.07 -0.77 -24.12
CA THR A 486 -5.80 -1.27 -24.69
C THR A 486 -5.52 -2.73 -24.31
N GLU A 487 -5.93 -3.21 -23.14
CA GLU A 487 -5.81 -4.60 -22.75
C GLU A 487 -6.83 -5.50 -23.46
N ILE A 488 -8.04 -5.00 -23.69
CA ILE A 488 -9.09 -5.73 -24.36
C ILE A 488 -8.74 -5.96 -25.83
N GLU A 489 -8.18 -4.93 -26.51
CA GLU A 489 -7.70 -5.02 -27.91
C GLU A 489 -6.55 -6.03 -28.07
N ILE A 490 -5.71 -6.17 -27.04
CA ILE A 490 -4.60 -7.13 -27.03
C ILE A 490 -5.09 -8.57 -26.82
N LYS A 491 -6.19 -8.76 -26.09
CA LYS A 491 -6.73 -10.08 -25.76
C LYS A 491 -7.49 -10.73 -26.92
N ASN A 492 -8.00 -9.94 -27.86
CA ASN A 492 -8.69 -10.40 -29.08
C ASN A 492 -7.69 -10.57 -30.24
#